data_72535c76972e82149e7c9bf3f5d2908b
#
_entry.id   72535c76972e82149e7c9bf3f5d2908b
#
_cell.length_a   1.000
_cell.length_b   1.000
_cell.length_c   1.000
_cell.angle_alpha   90.00
_cell.angle_beta   90.00
_cell.angle_gamma   90.00
#
_symmetry.space_group_name_H-M   'P 1'
#
loop_
_entity.id
_entity.type
_entity.pdbx_description
1 polymer ?
#
loop_
_entity_poly.entity_id
_entity_poly.type
_entity_poly.pdbx_seq_one_letter_code
_entity_poly.pdbx_strand_id
1 'polypeptide(L)'
;MLQGHGDDLYRFARPIRANFSSNVPGRVDLGALKAHLQAHLDLIGHYPEPEPYTLEAALAAKHAIDPAAVCVTNGATEAIYLIANAFARSHSTILQPTFSEYADACRLYHHLIIPGARQNLFEPSEGALVRKNLPLHQACPLNQGAAPTPNTSVQAELRVGFRDASIFSASGTKTQSSGAVDSERDGTRSCGALIWLCNPNNPTGSVVPVDKLRAAIEDHPKTIFVIDQSYGFFTREPLLSAAEAVRYPNVIQLHSMTKRYAMPGLRLGYMTGSPTLLAHIRNFRMPWSVNALAIEAGLYLCAHPETAPIDLPALLAETRRLRERLNTLPGLTAEPTQTHFFLCRLAAHRASDLKQWLADRHGLLIRDASNFEGLDAGAFRIATQTPEENELLVEAVRQYLEEEAAR
;
A
#
# COMPACT_ATOMS: atom_id res chain seq x y z
N MET A 1 -10.19 -0.85 13.12
CA MET A 1 -9.76 -2.17 12.64
C MET A 1 -10.55 -2.52 11.39
N LEU A 2 -9.86 -2.80 10.42
CA LEU A 2 -10.02 -3.15 9.03
C LEU A 2 -11.21 -4.07 8.75
N GLN A 3 -12.24 -3.53 8.16
CA GLN A 3 -13.34 -4.34 7.62
C GLN A 3 -13.27 -4.30 6.10
N GLY A 4 -13.35 -5.48 5.46
CA GLY A 4 -13.59 -5.58 4.04
C GLY A 4 -12.35 -5.43 3.16
N HIS A 5 -11.36 -6.32 3.31
CA HIS A 5 -10.33 -6.52 2.28
C HIS A 5 -10.90 -7.34 1.11
N GLY A 6 -10.26 -7.22 -0.07
CA GLY A 6 -10.47 -8.18 -1.16
C GLY A 6 -9.80 -9.51 -0.85
N ASP A 7 -10.08 -10.52 -1.66
CA ASP A 7 -9.52 -11.87 -1.54
C ASP A 7 -9.93 -12.60 -0.25
N ASP A 8 -11.14 -12.37 0.20
CA ASP A 8 -11.72 -12.96 1.41
C ASP A 8 -12.33 -14.36 1.17
N LEU A 9 -11.61 -15.21 0.42
CA LEU A 9 -11.99 -16.58 0.06
C LEU A 9 -12.41 -17.43 1.27
N TYR A 10 -11.75 -17.22 2.41
CA TYR A 10 -11.99 -17.94 3.68
C TYR A 10 -13.38 -17.72 4.28
N ARG A 11 -14.15 -16.75 3.75
CA ARG A 11 -15.52 -16.48 4.21
C ARG A 11 -16.57 -17.34 3.53
N PHE A 12 -16.22 -17.99 2.41
CA PHE A 12 -17.17 -18.73 1.59
C PHE A 12 -16.98 -20.22 1.78
N ALA A 13 -18.09 -20.92 2.10
CA ALA A 13 -18.09 -22.38 2.27
C ALA A 13 -17.96 -23.12 0.93
N ARG A 14 -18.42 -22.50 -0.18
CA ARG A 14 -18.28 -23.05 -1.51
C ARG A 14 -16.97 -22.64 -2.16
N PRO A 15 -16.33 -23.53 -2.95
CA PRO A 15 -15.13 -23.17 -3.70
C PRO A 15 -15.40 -22.01 -4.67
N ILE A 16 -14.56 -21.00 -4.64
CA ILE A 16 -14.55 -19.92 -5.62
C ILE A 16 -13.84 -20.39 -6.88
N ARG A 17 -14.53 -20.33 -8.02
CA ARG A 17 -14.05 -20.77 -9.34
C ARG A 17 -13.21 -19.70 -10.04
N ALA A 18 -13.62 -18.43 -9.89
CA ALA A 18 -12.88 -17.29 -10.41
C ALA A 18 -12.90 -16.11 -9.43
N ASN A 19 -11.72 -15.53 -9.21
CA ASN A 19 -11.52 -14.48 -8.21
C ASN A 19 -11.21 -13.13 -8.85
N PHE A 20 -12.24 -12.32 -9.06
CA PHE A 20 -12.17 -10.94 -9.55
C PHE A 20 -11.92 -9.90 -8.44
N SER A 21 -11.91 -10.35 -7.20
CA SER A 21 -11.74 -9.50 -6.01
C SER A 21 -10.27 -9.17 -5.76
N SER A 22 -9.35 -10.05 -6.12
CA SER A 22 -7.92 -9.86 -6.02
C SER A 22 -7.39 -9.10 -7.23
N ASN A 23 -6.58 -8.05 -7.02
CA ASN A 23 -5.87 -7.37 -8.11
C ASN A 23 -4.58 -8.13 -8.48
N VAL A 24 -4.64 -9.43 -8.46
CA VAL A 24 -3.56 -10.32 -8.86
C VAL A 24 -4.02 -11.00 -10.15
N PRO A 25 -3.19 -11.06 -11.19
CA PRO A 25 -3.56 -11.76 -12.43
C PRO A 25 -3.85 -13.23 -12.15
N GLY A 26 -4.99 -13.74 -12.64
CA GLY A 26 -5.50 -15.06 -12.27
C GLY A 26 -4.66 -16.24 -12.74
N ARG A 27 -3.89 -16.08 -13.82
CA ARG A 27 -3.08 -17.16 -14.39
C ARG A 27 -1.68 -16.69 -14.74
N VAL A 28 -0.85 -16.65 -13.72
CA VAL A 28 0.60 -16.43 -13.88
C VAL A 28 1.29 -17.76 -13.64
N ASP A 29 2.15 -18.17 -14.57
CA ASP A 29 2.95 -19.38 -14.38
C ASP A 29 4.06 -19.11 -13.37
N LEU A 30 3.93 -19.75 -12.21
CA LEU A 30 4.90 -19.72 -11.13
C LEU A 30 5.68 -21.04 -11.02
N GLY A 31 5.61 -21.93 -12.01
CA GLY A 31 6.23 -23.27 -11.97
C GLY A 31 7.72 -23.21 -11.66
N ALA A 32 8.48 -22.38 -12.37
CA ALA A 32 9.91 -22.21 -12.17
C ALA A 32 10.25 -21.64 -10.77
N LEU A 33 9.53 -20.60 -10.34
CA LEU A 33 9.71 -20.03 -8.99
C LEU A 33 9.39 -21.06 -7.89
N LYS A 34 8.30 -21.81 -8.04
CA LYS A 34 7.93 -22.85 -7.06
C LYS A 34 8.97 -23.96 -6.98
N ALA A 35 9.49 -24.42 -8.11
CA ALA A 35 10.55 -25.42 -8.15
C ALA A 35 11.83 -24.91 -7.48
N HIS A 36 12.19 -23.64 -7.75
CA HIS A 36 13.32 -22.99 -7.10
C HIS A 36 13.15 -22.94 -5.58
N LEU A 37 12.01 -22.45 -5.09
CA LEU A 37 11.74 -22.37 -3.65
C LEU A 37 11.68 -23.75 -2.99
N GLN A 38 11.16 -24.77 -3.69
CA GLN A 38 11.16 -26.14 -3.19
C GLN A 38 12.58 -26.68 -2.98
N ALA A 39 13.52 -26.34 -3.86
CA ALA A 39 14.93 -26.70 -3.72
C ALA A 39 15.64 -25.94 -2.57
N HIS A 40 15.06 -24.87 -2.09
CA HIS A 40 15.61 -23.99 -1.03
C HIS A 40 14.78 -24.03 0.26
N LEU A 41 13.94 -25.05 0.47
CA LEU A 41 13.09 -25.14 1.68
C LEU A 41 13.89 -25.21 2.97
N ASP A 42 15.14 -25.69 2.95
CA ASP A 42 16.01 -25.75 4.12
C ASP A 42 16.28 -24.36 4.74
N LEU A 43 16.07 -23.29 3.98
CA LEU A 43 16.16 -21.91 4.50
C LEU A 43 15.20 -21.63 5.64
N ILE A 44 14.10 -22.37 5.79
CA ILE A 44 13.17 -22.22 6.93
C ILE A 44 13.81 -22.57 8.27
N GLY A 45 14.91 -23.33 8.27
CA GLY A 45 15.65 -23.73 9.46
C GLY A 45 16.62 -22.64 9.99
N HIS A 46 16.76 -21.53 9.28
CA HIS A 46 17.72 -20.49 9.59
C HIS A 46 17.07 -19.11 9.69
N TYR A 47 17.61 -18.25 10.55
CA TYR A 47 17.22 -16.84 10.53
C TYR A 47 17.60 -16.19 9.20
N PRO A 48 16.73 -15.41 8.58
CA PRO A 48 17.09 -14.60 7.42
C PRO A 48 18.07 -13.49 7.80
N GLU A 49 18.52 -12.74 6.83
CA GLU A 49 19.25 -11.49 7.09
C GLU A 49 18.39 -10.56 7.98
N PRO A 50 18.98 -9.91 9.02
CA PRO A 50 18.24 -8.97 9.87
C PRO A 50 17.59 -7.83 9.08
N GLU A 51 18.29 -7.35 8.08
CA GLU A 51 17.81 -6.54 6.97
C GLU A 51 18.13 -7.27 5.68
N PRO A 52 17.26 -7.33 4.66
CA PRO A 52 17.49 -8.08 3.43
C PRO A 52 18.52 -7.42 2.50
N TYR A 53 19.76 -7.25 2.95
CA TYR A 53 20.84 -6.54 2.25
C TYR A 53 21.11 -7.07 0.85
N THR A 54 21.11 -8.40 0.69
CA THR A 54 21.36 -9.03 -0.61
C THR A 54 20.24 -8.71 -1.60
N LEU A 55 18.99 -8.75 -1.16
CA LEU A 55 17.85 -8.41 -2.00
C LEU A 55 17.76 -6.91 -2.27
N GLU A 56 18.08 -6.06 -1.29
CA GLU A 56 18.16 -4.60 -1.47
C GLU A 56 19.20 -4.24 -2.54
N ALA A 57 20.38 -4.88 -2.51
CA ALA A 57 21.41 -4.71 -3.53
C ALA A 57 20.96 -5.16 -4.93
N ALA A 58 20.28 -6.32 -5.03
CA ALA A 58 19.77 -6.82 -6.30
C ALA A 58 18.69 -5.91 -6.91
N LEU A 59 17.78 -5.40 -6.08
CA LEU A 59 16.75 -4.44 -6.51
C LEU A 59 17.36 -3.09 -6.90
N ALA A 60 18.35 -2.62 -6.16
CA ALA A 60 19.07 -1.40 -6.48
C ALA A 60 19.76 -1.50 -7.83
N ALA A 61 20.45 -2.60 -8.11
CA ALA A 61 21.06 -2.88 -9.42
C ALA A 61 20.01 -2.89 -10.55
N LYS A 62 18.84 -3.52 -10.31
CA LYS A 62 17.73 -3.54 -11.28
C LYS A 62 17.19 -2.15 -11.60
N HIS A 63 17.17 -1.24 -10.64
CA HIS A 63 16.70 0.13 -10.80
C HIS A 63 17.82 1.13 -11.16
N ALA A 64 19.08 0.69 -11.21
CA ALA A 64 20.27 1.53 -11.39
C ALA A 64 20.34 2.67 -10.36
N ILE A 65 20.14 2.34 -9.07
CA ILE A 65 20.20 3.26 -7.93
C ILE A 65 21.11 2.72 -6.82
N ASP A 66 21.40 3.55 -5.83
CA ASP A 66 22.17 3.16 -4.65
C ASP A 66 21.40 2.11 -3.81
N PRO A 67 22.01 1.03 -3.29
CA PRO A 67 21.38 0.12 -2.35
C PRO A 67 20.78 0.81 -1.11
N ALA A 68 21.40 1.87 -0.61
CA ALA A 68 20.84 2.67 0.48
C ALA A 68 19.50 3.36 0.14
N ALA A 69 19.18 3.47 -1.16
CA ALA A 69 17.93 4.01 -1.66
C ALA A 69 16.81 2.96 -1.84
N VAL A 70 17.03 1.72 -1.37
CA VAL A 70 16.04 0.62 -1.38
C VAL A 70 15.83 0.12 0.05
N CYS A 71 14.60 -0.14 0.45
CA CYS A 71 14.27 -0.80 1.72
C CYS A 71 13.21 -1.88 1.46
N VAL A 72 13.61 -3.14 1.59
CA VAL A 72 12.72 -4.30 1.39
C VAL A 72 11.85 -4.50 2.62
N THR A 73 10.59 -4.87 2.43
CA THR A 73 9.57 -4.99 3.48
C THR A 73 8.72 -6.25 3.30
N ASN A 74 8.04 -6.66 4.36
CA ASN A 74 7.08 -7.77 4.38
C ASN A 74 5.77 -7.37 3.67
N GLY A 75 5.86 -7.18 2.35
CA GLY A 75 4.84 -6.57 1.51
C GLY A 75 4.81 -5.04 1.62
N ALA A 76 4.13 -4.39 0.65
CA ALA A 76 3.96 -2.94 0.66
C ALA A 76 3.19 -2.44 1.90
N THR A 77 2.40 -3.29 2.53
CA THR A 77 1.65 -2.95 3.75
C THR A 77 2.59 -2.63 4.90
N GLU A 78 3.64 -3.43 5.15
CA GLU A 78 4.63 -3.08 6.18
C GLU A 78 5.26 -1.70 5.89
N ALA A 79 5.60 -1.42 4.63
CA ALA A 79 6.13 -0.12 4.24
C ALA A 79 5.18 1.04 4.59
N ILE A 80 3.87 0.89 4.36
CA ILE A 80 2.86 1.89 4.73
C ILE A 80 2.91 2.16 6.24
N TYR A 81 2.90 1.11 7.07
CA TYR A 81 2.92 1.25 8.53
C TYR A 81 4.25 1.80 9.06
N LEU A 82 5.38 1.41 8.45
CA LEU A 82 6.69 1.97 8.81
C LEU A 82 6.78 3.46 8.52
N ILE A 83 6.30 3.92 7.37
CA ILE A 83 6.26 5.33 7.02
C ILE A 83 5.37 6.09 8.00
N ALA A 84 4.16 5.59 8.25
CA ALA A 84 3.26 6.24 9.21
C ALA A 84 3.87 6.30 10.61
N ASN A 85 4.60 5.27 11.05
CA ASN A 85 5.33 5.27 12.33
C ASN A 85 6.48 6.27 12.36
N ALA A 86 7.30 6.29 11.31
CA ALA A 86 8.45 7.19 11.21
C ALA A 86 8.06 8.67 11.23
N PHE A 87 6.86 8.97 10.74
CA PHE A 87 6.29 10.32 10.74
C PHE A 87 5.06 10.45 11.66
N ALA A 88 5.04 9.73 12.77
CA ALA A 88 3.93 9.75 13.71
C ALA A 88 3.53 11.19 14.11
N ARG A 89 2.22 11.39 14.33
CA ARG A 89 1.62 12.69 14.70
C ARG A 89 1.75 13.80 13.65
N SER A 90 2.06 13.44 12.39
CA SER A 90 2.12 14.37 11.27
C SER A 90 0.73 14.66 10.70
N HIS A 91 0.66 15.63 9.78
CA HIS A 91 -0.51 15.83 8.94
C HIS A 91 -0.40 14.93 7.71
N SER A 92 -1.46 14.19 7.40
CA SER A 92 -1.50 13.30 6.24
C SER A 92 -2.69 13.59 5.35
N THR A 93 -2.43 14.05 4.14
CA THR A 93 -3.46 14.16 3.09
C THR A 93 -3.53 12.85 2.33
N ILE A 94 -4.71 12.22 2.33
CA ILE A 94 -4.95 10.95 1.63
C ILE A 94 -5.88 11.21 0.45
N LEU A 95 -5.42 10.94 -0.76
CA LEU A 95 -6.16 11.22 -1.99
C LEU A 95 -7.18 10.13 -2.27
N GLN A 96 -8.43 10.38 -1.90
CA GLN A 96 -9.57 9.47 -1.98
C GLN A 96 -10.26 9.44 -3.38
N PRO A 97 -11.03 8.36 -3.71
CA PRO A 97 -11.06 7.08 -3.03
C PRO A 97 -9.76 6.30 -3.24
N THR A 98 -9.24 5.65 -2.20
CA THR A 98 -7.99 4.89 -2.29
C THR A 98 -7.91 3.76 -1.26
N PHE A 99 -6.80 3.04 -1.23
CA PHE A 99 -6.58 1.90 -0.35
C PHE A 99 -6.65 2.31 1.14
N SER A 100 -7.48 1.61 1.92
CA SER A 100 -7.80 1.96 3.31
C SER A 100 -6.62 1.92 4.26
N GLU A 101 -5.58 1.11 3.96
CA GLU A 101 -4.42 0.94 4.84
C GLU A 101 -3.65 2.24 5.08
N TYR A 102 -3.68 3.20 4.15
CA TYR A 102 -3.05 4.50 4.40
C TYR A 102 -3.72 5.22 5.56
N ALA A 103 -5.05 5.27 5.57
CA ALA A 103 -5.81 5.89 6.64
C ALA A 103 -5.69 5.12 7.96
N ASP A 104 -5.68 3.79 7.91
CA ASP A 104 -5.57 2.95 9.09
C ASP A 104 -4.19 3.05 9.75
N ALA A 105 -3.13 3.05 8.96
CA ALA A 105 -1.77 3.29 9.46
C ALA A 105 -1.64 4.71 10.05
N CYS A 106 -2.16 5.73 9.36
CA CYS A 106 -2.15 7.09 9.85
C CYS A 106 -2.92 7.24 11.18
N ARG A 107 -4.09 6.60 11.32
CA ARG A 107 -4.86 6.60 12.58
C ARG A 107 -4.09 5.93 13.70
N LEU A 108 -3.45 4.78 13.43
CA LEU A 108 -2.68 4.02 14.43
C LEU A 108 -1.54 4.87 15.01
N TYR A 109 -0.88 5.66 14.17
CA TYR A 109 0.25 6.51 14.59
C TYR A 109 -0.14 7.99 14.80
N HIS A 110 -1.44 8.22 15.05
CA HIS A 110 -1.99 9.52 15.48
C HIS A 110 -1.76 10.68 14.51
N HIS A 111 -1.77 10.42 13.20
CA HIS A 111 -1.74 11.49 12.22
C HIS A 111 -3.05 12.27 12.21
N LEU A 112 -2.98 13.57 11.95
CA LEU A 112 -4.16 14.34 11.55
C LEU A 112 -4.43 14.05 10.07
N ILE A 113 -5.50 13.31 9.80
CA ILE A 113 -5.87 12.91 8.44
C ILE A 113 -6.74 13.99 7.80
N ILE A 114 -6.34 14.42 6.61
CA ILE A 114 -7.06 15.38 5.77
C ILE A 114 -7.49 14.62 4.50
N PRO A 115 -8.79 14.41 4.27
CA PRO A 115 -9.27 13.84 3.02
C PRO A 115 -8.93 14.79 1.87
N GLY A 116 -8.28 14.27 0.83
CA GLY A 116 -7.95 15.02 -0.38
C GLY A 116 -8.65 14.43 -1.60
N ALA A 117 -9.19 15.28 -2.48
CA ALA A 117 -9.62 14.84 -3.79
C ALA A 117 -8.42 14.86 -4.76
N ARG A 118 -8.26 13.80 -5.57
CA ARG A 118 -7.16 13.72 -6.57
C ARG A 118 -7.16 14.90 -7.53
N GLN A 119 -8.35 15.37 -7.93
CA GLN A 119 -8.54 16.51 -8.82
C GLN A 119 -7.92 17.78 -8.25
N ASN A 120 -8.06 18.03 -6.96
CA ASN A 120 -7.61 19.27 -6.33
C ASN A 120 -6.09 19.44 -6.27
N LEU A 121 -5.34 18.34 -6.34
CA LEU A 121 -3.86 18.39 -6.32
C LEU A 121 -3.27 18.60 -7.72
N PHE A 122 -3.98 18.13 -8.77
CA PHE A 122 -3.43 18.02 -10.12
C PHE A 122 -4.13 18.89 -11.17
N GLU A 123 -5.23 19.58 -10.81
CA GLU A 123 -5.90 20.54 -11.68
C GLU A 123 -5.56 21.97 -11.27
N PRO A 124 -5.22 22.86 -12.22
CA PRO A 124 -5.05 24.27 -11.93
C PRO A 124 -6.43 24.88 -11.67
N SER A 125 -6.94 24.77 -10.45
CA SER A 125 -8.12 25.54 -10.06
C SER A 125 -7.68 26.93 -9.63
N GLU A 126 -8.27 27.94 -10.25
CA GLU A 126 -8.16 29.32 -9.80
C GLU A 126 -8.47 29.41 -8.29
N GLY A 127 -7.45 29.58 -7.45
CA GLY A 127 -7.60 29.76 -6.00
C GLY A 127 -7.43 28.53 -5.12
N ALA A 128 -6.61 27.58 -5.52
CA ALA A 128 -6.38 26.26 -4.93
C ALA A 128 -6.38 26.18 -3.41
N LEU A 129 -7.23 25.32 -2.90
CA LEU A 129 -7.37 24.87 -1.52
C LEU A 129 -6.06 24.36 -0.86
N VAL A 130 -5.07 23.97 -1.64
CA VAL A 130 -3.75 23.53 -1.13
C VAL A 130 -2.97 24.70 -0.52
N ARG A 131 -3.20 25.94 -0.97
CA ARG A 131 -2.53 27.13 -0.39
C ARG A 131 -3.18 27.68 0.88
N LYS A 132 -4.43 27.35 1.19
CA LYS A 132 -5.17 28.00 2.29
C LYS A 132 -5.40 27.15 3.54
N ASN A 133 -5.29 25.81 3.48
CA ASN A 133 -5.67 24.94 4.60
C ASN A 133 -4.62 23.89 5.03
N LEU A 134 -3.43 23.86 4.43
CA LEU A 134 -2.30 23.14 5.02
C LEU A 134 -1.57 24.14 5.92
N PRO A 135 -1.51 23.93 7.24
CA PRO A 135 -0.65 24.72 8.11
C PRO A 135 0.80 24.37 7.78
N LEU A 136 1.34 25.03 6.75
CA LEU A 136 2.71 24.87 6.23
C LEU A 136 3.70 25.66 7.09
N HIS A 137 3.75 25.46 8.39
CA HIS A 137 4.83 26.03 9.19
C HIS A 137 5.28 25.04 10.25
N GLN A 138 6.35 24.30 9.95
CA GLN A 138 7.56 24.18 10.74
C GLN A 138 8.47 23.12 10.12
N ALA A 139 9.75 23.40 10.02
CA ALA A 139 10.74 22.65 9.26
C ALA A 139 10.93 21.22 9.76
N CYS A 140 11.00 20.28 8.82
CA CYS A 140 11.47 18.90 9.04
C CYS A 140 12.90 18.91 9.60
N PRO A 141 13.23 18.12 10.65
CA PRO A 141 14.56 18.11 11.27
C PRO A 141 15.67 17.48 10.41
N LEU A 142 15.43 17.15 9.15
CA LEU A 142 16.41 16.55 8.24
C LEU A 142 17.56 17.51 7.82
N ASN A 143 17.52 18.79 8.23
CA ASN A 143 18.48 19.80 7.79
C ASN A 143 19.51 20.26 8.85
N GLN A 144 19.75 19.48 9.91
CA GLN A 144 20.88 19.76 10.77
C GLN A 144 21.83 18.55 10.81
N GLY A 145 22.90 18.64 10.03
CA GLY A 145 23.98 17.69 10.02
C GLY A 145 24.69 17.65 11.38
N ALA A 146 24.61 16.50 12.02
CA ALA A 146 25.61 16.03 12.96
C ALA A 146 25.85 14.55 12.66
N ALA A 147 26.99 14.26 12.07
CA ALA A 147 27.50 12.91 11.96
C ALA A 147 27.64 12.32 13.37
N PRO A 148 27.24 11.07 13.62
CA PRO A 148 27.53 10.42 14.90
C PRO A 148 29.01 10.12 14.96
N THR A 149 29.70 10.71 15.93
CA THR A 149 31.03 10.28 16.32
C THR A 149 30.98 8.87 16.90
N PRO A 150 31.90 7.97 16.57
CA PRO A 150 31.93 6.64 17.15
C PRO A 150 32.33 6.75 18.64
N ASN A 151 31.43 6.34 19.49
CA ASN A 151 31.71 6.28 20.95
C ASN A 151 32.29 4.91 21.26
N THR A 152 33.56 4.96 21.63
CA THR A 152 34.33 3.84 22.18
C THR A 152 33.92 3.61 23.65
N SER A 153 33.70 2.32 23.93
CA SER A 153 33.76 1.68 25.27
C SER A 153 32.81 2.15 26.38
N VAL A 154 31.80 1.34 26.69
CA VAL A 154 31.41 1.05 28.08
C VAL A 154 31.06 -0.43 28.18
N GLN A 155 32.00 -1.18 28.79
CA GLN A 155 31.67 -2.43 29.50
C GLN A 155 30.96 -2.04 30.80
N ALA A 156 29.76 -2.53 31.02
CA ALA A 156 29.12 -2.53 32.32
C ALA A 156 28.34 -3.83 32.51
N GLU A 157 28.68 -4.47 33.60
CA GLU A 157 28.31 -5.78 34.07
C GLU A 157 26.80 -6.00 34.22
N LEU A 158 26.32 -7.15 33.68
CA LEU A 158 25.06 -7.74 34.09
C LEU A 158 25.15 -8.25 35.53
N ARG A 159 24.34 -7.69 36.42
CA ARG A 159 23.96 -8.36 37.67
C ARG A 159 22.47 -8.71 37.60
N VAL A 160 22.22 -10.00 37.49
CA VAL A 160 20.91 -10.64 37.65
C VAL A 160 20.56 -10.61 39.14
N GLY A 161 19.36 -10.15 39.47
CA GLY A 161 18.78 -10.23 40.80
C GLY A 161 17.27 -10.39 40.72
N PHE A 162 16.80 -11.63 40.73
CA PHE A 162 15.44 -11.98 41.08
C PHE A 162 15.19 -11.74 42.55
N ARG A 163 14.13 -11.02 42.94
CA ARG A 163 13.42 -11.25 44.21
C ARG A 163 11.97 -10.77 44.12
N ASP A 164 11.17 -11.61 44.60
CA ASP A 164 9.77 -11.79 44.81
C ASP A 164 8.86 -10.61 45.12
N ALA A 165 7.61 -10.89 44.80
CA ALA A 165 6.39 -10.15 45.11
C ALA A 165 6.10 -10.06 46.61
N SER A 166 5.50 -8.97 47.08
CA SER A 166 4.20 -8.99 47.77
C SER A 166 3.89 -7.70 48.56
N ILE A 167 2.66 -7.24 48.38
CA ILE A 167 1.65 -6.81 49.37
C ILE A 167 1.68 -5.38 49.98
N PHE A 168 0.64 -4.61 49.67
CA PHE A 168 -0.25 -3.71 50.45
C PHE A 168 0.35 -2.63 51.39
N SER A 169 -0.04 -1.41 51.33
CA SER A 169 -1.20 -0.70 51.81
C SER A 169 -0.89 0.76 52.22
N ALA A 170 -1.95 1.54 52.11
CA ALA A 170 -2.18 2.95 52.32
C ALA A 170 -1.57 3.63 53.57
N SER A 171 -1.29 4.94 53.40
CA SER A 171 -1.83 6.07 54.17
C SER A 171 -0.92 7.31 53.99
N GLY A 172 -1.40 8.35 53.47
CA GLY A 172 -1.78 9.66 53.91
C GLY A 172 -0.71 10.52 54.54
N THR A 173 -0.40 11.64 53.89
CA THR A 173 -0.46 12.98 54.50
C THR A 173 -0.11 14.07 53.46
N LYS A 174 -0.92 15.13 53.49
CA LYS A 174 -0.80 16.36 52.70
C LYS A 174 0.37 17.18 53.23
N THR A 175 1.18 17.76 52.36
CA THR A 175 1.82 19.05 52.57
C THR A 175 1.86 19.83 51.28
N GLN A 176 1.24 21.02 51.31
CA GLN A 176 1.31 22.02 50.27
C GLN A 176 2.70 22.63 50.24
N SER A 177 3.28 22.78 49.06
CA SER A 177 4.25 23.83 48.78
C SER A 177 4.05 24.31 47.35
N SER A 178 3.67 25.59 47.26
CA SER A 178 3.59 26.40 46.10
C SER A 178 4.94 26.49 45.39
N GLY A 179 5.00 26.00 44.17
CA GLY A 179 6.09 26.20 43.23
C GLY A 179 5.51 26.33 41.87
N ALA A 180 5.68 27.49 41.26
CA ALA A 180 5.33 27.75 39.88
C ALA A 180 6.05 26.71 39.00
N VAL A 181 5.29 25.83 38.36
CA VAL A 181 5.81 24.90 37.35
C VAL A 181 5.66 25.58 36.02
N ASP A 182 6.81 25.94 35.45
CA ASP A 182 6.95 26.35 34.05
C ASP A 182 6.22 25.38 33.14
N SER A 183 5.17 25.86 32.49
CA SER A 183 4.38 25.16 31.47
C SER A 183 5.06 25.24 30.09
N GLU A 184 6.35 24.87 30.01
CA GLU A 184 7.07 24.80 28.74
C GLU A 184 7.74 23.45 28.55
N ARG A 185 6.96 22.38 28.36
CA ARG A 185 7.42 21.13 27.75
C ARG A 185 6.28 20.36 27.09
N ASP A 186 5.45 21.01 26.30
CA ASP A 186 4.73 20.32 25.24
C ASP A 186 5.47 20.57 23.92
N GLY A 187 6.55 19.82 23.77
CA GLY A 187 7.28 19.75 22.51
C GLY A 187 6.49 19.02 21.45
N THR A 188 5.38 19.60 21.00
CA THR A 188 4.70 19.22 19.76
C THR A 188 5.64 19.53 18.60
N ARG A 189 6.58 18.60 18.33
CA ARG A 189 7.31 18.58 17.06
C ARG A 189 6.26 18.34 15.97
N SER A 190 5.80 19.40 15.36
CA SER A 190 5.03 19.36 14.11
C SER A 190 5.95 18.74 13.05
N CYS A 191 5.90 17.44 12.92
CA CYS A 191 6.50 16.73 11.79
C CYS A 191 5.76 17.10 10.52
N GLY A 192 6.47 17.19 9.39
CA GLY A 192 6.00 17.69 8.10
C GLY A 192 4.70 17.06 7.59
N ALA A 193 4.16 17.64 6.53
CA ALA A 193 2.97 17.11 5.87
C ALA A 193 3.33 15.94 4.96
N LEU A 194 2.47 14.90 4.93
CA LEU A 194 2.56 13.79 3.99
C LEU A 194 1.38 13.83 3.02
N ILE A 195 1.63 13.46 1.77
CA ILE A 195 0.58 13.18 0.78
C ILE A 195 0.69 11.71 0.38
N TRP A 196 -0.42 10.98 0.55
CA TRP A 196 -0.52 9.58 0.15
C TRP A 196 -1.25 9.48 -1.18
N LEU A 197 -0.57 8.93 -2.18
CA LEU A 197 -1.06 8.77 -3.54
C LEU A 197 -0.83 7.34 -4.03
N CYS A 198 -1.90 6.62 -4.35
CA CYS A 198 -1.81 5.36 -5.10
C CYS A 198 -1.81 5.66 -6.61
N ASN A 199 -0.76 5.28 -7.34
CA ASN A 199 -0.62 5.60 -8.76
C ASN A 199 0.10 4.48 -9.54
N PRO A 200 -0.63 3.60 -10.26
CA PRO A 200 -2.08 3.60 -10.53
C PRO A 200 -2.96 3.38 -9.29
N ASN A 201 -4.14 4.01 -9.29
CA ASN A 201 -5.00 4.02 -8.11
C ASN A 201 -5.84 2.74 -7.94
N ASN A 202 -5.90 2.24 -6.74
CA ASN A 202 -6.89 1.25 -6.30
C ASN A 202 -7.94 1.99 -5.45
N PRO A 203 -9.26 2.00 -5.82
CA PRO A 203 -9.91 1.01 -6.67
C PRO A 203 -10.15 1.41 -8.13
N THR A 204 -9.87 2.63 -8.56
CA THR A 204 -10.34 3.21 -9.83
C THR A 204 -9.52 2.77 -11.05
N GLY A 205 -8.28 2.32 -10.87
CA GLY A 205 -7.36 2.03 -11.97
C GLY A 205 -6.83 3.27 -12.71
N SER A 206 -7.14 4.47 -12.24
CA SER A 206 -6.70 5.73 -12.88
C SER A 206 -5.23 6.03 -12.59
N VAL A 207 -4.57 6.66 -13.55
CA VAL A 207 -3.17 7.12 -13.44
C VAL A 207 -3.12 8.64 -13.43
N VAL A 208 -2.35 9.20 -12.52
CA VAL A 208 -1.98 10.62 -12.54
C VAL A 208 -0.84 10.79 -13.54
N PRO A 209 -0.96 11.70 -14.52
CA PRO A 209 0.10 11.98 -15.46
C PRO A 209 1.41 12.35 -14.76
N VAL A 210 2.52 11.77 -15.22
CA VAL A 210 3.82 11.91 -14.56
C VAL A 210 4.27 13.36 -14.47
N ASP A 211 4.00 14.18 -15.51
CA ASP A 211 4.40 15.60 -15.50
C ASP A 211 3.64 16.42 -14.47
N LYS A 212 2.34 16.13 -14.27
CA LYS A 212 1.56 16.74 -13.19
C LYS A 212 2.08 16.33 -11.80
N LEU A 213 2.51 15.07 -11.67
CA LEU A 213 3.09 14.58 -10.44
C LEU A 213 4.44 15.25 -10.13
N ARG A 214 5.31 15.40 -11.13
CA ARG A 214 6.58 16.13 -11.02
C ARG A 214 6.36 17.57 -10.56
N ALA A 215 5.48 18.29 -11.23
CA ALA A 215 5.15 19.65 -10.86
C ALA A 215 4.65 19.75 -9.40
N ALA A 216 3.77 18.85 -8.98
CA ALA A 216 3.27 18.83 -7.60
C ALA A 216 4.39 18.57 -6.58
N ILE A 217 5.33 17.66 -6.87
CA ILE A 217 6.48 17.37 -6.00
C ILE A 217 7.39 18.60 -5.85
N GLU A 218 7.68 19.27 -6.98
CA GLU A 218 8.55 20.43 -7.03
C GLU A 218 7.92 21.67 -6.39
N ASP A 219 6.62 21.86 -6.55
CA ASP A 219 5.88 22.96 -5.91
C ASP A 219 5.74 22.81 -4.38
N HIS A 220 5.94 21.58 -3.87
CA HIS A 220 5.78 21.26 -2.44
C HIS A 220 7.02 20.59 -1.83
N PRO A 221 8.21 21.24 -1.84
CA PRO A 221 9.48 20.60 -1.45
C PRO A 221 9.56 20.20 0.04
N LYS A 222 8.67 20.75 0.89
CA LYS A 222 8.58 20.43 2.33
C LYS A 222 7.58 19.33 2.66
N THR A 223 6.83 18.84 1.68
CA THR A 223 5.80 17.81 1.82
C THR A 223 6.36 16.49 1.32
N ILE A 224 6.23 15.43 2.10
CA ILE A 224 6.64 14.09 1.70
C ILE A 224 5.55 13.45 0.86
N PHE A 225 5.89 13.05 -0.36
CA PHE A 225 5.01 12.30 -1.24
C PHE A 225 5.25 10.82 -1.09
N VAL A 226 4.26 10.09 -0.59
CA VAL A 226 4.24 8.63 -0.54
C VAL A 226 3.45 8.14 -1.74
N ILE A 227 4.14 7.62 -2.74
CA ILE A 227 3.58 7.23 -4.03
C ILE A 227 3.55 5.70 -4.11
N ASP A 228 2.38 5.11 -3.95
CA ASP A 228 2.22 3.66 -4.06
C ASP A 228 2.07 3.24 -5.53
N GLN A 229 3.10 2.60 -6.06
CA GLN A 229 3.16 2.05 -7.41
C GLN A 229 2.99 0.52 -7.44
N SER A 230 2.28 -0.06 -6.47
CA SER A 230 2.02 -1.51 -6.43
C SER A 230 1.41 -2.06 -7.72
N TYR A 231 0.75 -1.22 -8.50
CA TYR A 231 0.14 -1.56 -9.78
C TYR A 231 0.87 -0.97 -10.99
N GLY A 232 2.05 -0.41 -10.82
CA GLY A 232 2.81 0.27 -11.88
C GLY A 232 3.13 -0.64 -13.08
N PHE A 233 3.25 -1.95 -12.86
CA PHE A 233 3.46 -2.91 -13.94
C PHE A 233 2.24 -3.10 -14.86
N PHE A 234 1.04 -2.75 -14.41
CA PHE A 234 -0.22 -3.03 -15.10
C PHE A 234 -0.78 -1.84 -15.90
N THR A 235 0.05 -0.86 -16.19
CA THR A 235 -0.31 0.29 -17.03
C THR A 235 0.71 0.52 -18.12
N ARG A 236 0.27 1.16 -19.21
CA ARG A 236 1.16 1.67 -20.27
C ARG A 236 1.43 3.17 -20.10
N GLU A 237 0.75 3.81 -19.16
CA GLU A 237 0.99 5.22 -18.88
C GLU A 237 2.38 5.41 -18.28
N PRO A 238 3.08 6.49 -18.66
CA PRO A 238 4.35 6.84 -18.04
C PRO A 238 4.20 7.10 -16.53
N LEU A 239 5.08 6.50 -15.75
CA LEU A 239 5.13 6.69 -14.30
C LEU A 239 6.50 7.26 -13.89
N LEU A 240 6.54 7.86 -12.71
CA LEU A 240 7.80 8.28 -12.09
C LEU A 240 8.68 7.03 -11.84
N SER A 241 9.86 6.97 -12.44
CA SER A 241 10.76 5.83 -12.23
C SER A 241 11.45 5.89 -10.87
N ALA A 242 11.91 4.73 -10.36
CA ALA A 242 12.67 4.69 -9.10
C ALA A 242 13.95 5.53 -9.19
N ALA A 243 14.66 5.44 -10.33
CA ALA A 243 15.89 6.22 -10.57
C ALA A 243 15.66 7.74 -10.57
N GLU A 244 14.46 8.17 -10.93
CA GLU A 244 14.05 9.58 -10.85
C GLU A 244 13.59 9.95 -9.43
N ALA A 245 12.76 9.13 -8.83
CA ALA A 245 12.18 9.37 -7.51
C ALA A 245 13.24 9.57 -6.41
N VAL A 246 14.32 8.79 -6.44
CA VAL A 246 15.40 8.87 -5.44
C VAL A 246 16.19 10.21 -5.49
N ARG A 247 16.04 10.99 -6.57
CA ARG A 247 16.63 12.31 -6.68
C ARG A 247 15.85 13.38 -5.91
N TYR A 248 14.57 13.14 -5.63
CA TYR A 248 13.76 14.04 -4.83
C TYR A 248 13.94 13.71 -3.34
N PRO A 249 14.31 14.69 -2.51
CA PRO A 249 14.52 14.46 -1.08
C PRO A 249 13.22 14.15 -0.32
N ASN A 250 12.08 14.37 -0.94
CA ASN A 250 10.74 14.32 -0.36
C ASN A 250 9.83 13.27 -1.02
N VAL A 251 10.39 12.27 -1.73
CA VAL A 251 9.59 11.22 -2.38
C VAL A 251 9.95 9.86 -1.82
N ILE A 252 8.92 9.07 -1.49
CA ILE A 252 8.99 7.64 -1.18
C ILE A 252 8.06 6.92 -2.16
N GLN A 253 8.59 5.95 -2.89
CA GLN A 253 7.78 5.06 -3.72
C GLN A 253 7.60 3.71 -3.04
N LEU A 254 6.41 3.14 -3.12
CA LEU A 254 6.10 1.78 -2.67
C LEU A 254 5.95 0.86 -3.88
N HIS A 255 6.51 -0.34 -3.76
CA HIS A 255 6.50 -1.37 -4.79
C HIS A 255 6.02 -2.70 -4.21
N SER A 256 5.09 -3.36 -4.90
CA SER A 256 4.58 -4.68 -4.47
C SER A 256 4.99 -5.75 -5.47
N MET A 257 5.85 -6.65 -5.04
CA MET A 257 6.16 -7.87 -5.82
C MET A 257 4.99 -8.85 -5.81
N THR A 258 4.16 -8.81 -4.76
CA THR A 258 2.92 -9.57 -4.63
C THR A 258 2.03 -9.48 -5.88
N LYS A 259 1.85 -8.26 -6.39
CA LYS A 259 0.90 -8.00 -7.48
C LYS A 259 1.48 -8.42 -8.83
N ARG A 260 2.69 -7.96 -9.12
CA ARG A 260 3.37 -8.27 -10.39
C ARG A 260 3.55 -9.76 -10.63
N TYR A 261 3.98 -10.49 -9.59
CA TYR A 261 4.35 -11.91 -9.69
C TYR A 261 3.30 -12.86 -9.12
N ALA A 262 2.08 -12.40 -8.85
CA ALA A 262 0.98 -13.22 -8.34
C ALA A 262 1.36 -14.12 -7.14
N MET A 263 2.14 -13.59 -6.20
CA MET A 263 2.63 -14.33 -5.01
C MET A 263 2.19 -13.69 -3.68
N PRO A 264 0.89 -13.53 -3.42
CA PRO A 264 0.42 -12.82 -2.23
C PRO A 264 0.80 -13.51 -0.91
N GLY A 265 0.99 -14.83 -0.92
CA GLY A 265 1.35 -15.60 0.26
C GLY A 265 2.78 -15.38 0.76
N LEU A 266 3.72 -14.97 -0.10
CA LEU A 266 5.12 -14.73 0.29
C LEU A 266 5.33 -13.41 1.02
N ARG A 267 4.44 -12.43 0.87
CA ARG A 267 4.52 -11.12 1.53
C ARG A 267 5.82 -10.37 1.21
N LEU A 268 6.02 -9.97 -0.04
CA LEU A 268 7.22 -9.25 -0.46
C LEU A 268 6.87 -7.94 -1.15
N GLY A 269 7.51 -6.86 -0.69
CA GLY A 269 7.46 -5.53 -1.27
C GLY A 269 8.73 -4.76 -0.91
N TYR A 270 8.85 -3.57 -1.41
CA TYR A 270 9.95 -2.67 -1.06
C TYR A 270 9.55 -1.21 -1.29
N MET A 271 10.29 -0.31 -0.68
CA MET A 271 10.21 1.11 -0.96
C MET A 271 11.52 1.62 -1.55
N THR A 272 11.42 2.66 -2.38
CA THR A 272 12.56 3.43 -2.87
C THR A 272 12.40 4.90 -2.50
N GLY A 273 13.51 5.58 -2.25
CA GLY A 273 13.55 6.99 -1.87
C GLY A 273 14.98 7.47 -1.69
N SER A 274 15.17 8.74 -1.36
CA SER A 274 16.54 9.21 -1.07
C SER A 274 17.15 8.42 0.10
N PRO A 275 18.48 8.14 0.08
CA PRO A 275 19.14 7.40 1.16
C PRO A 275 18.89 7.99 2.55
N THR A 276 18.89 9.31 2.66
CA THR A 276 18.62 10.03 3.93
C THR A 276 17.21 9.77 4.45
N LEU A 277 16.22 9.80 3.56
CA LEU A 277 14.82 9.57 3.92
C LEU A 277 14.59 8.12 4.34
N LEU A 278 15.15 7.16 3.60
CA LEU A 278 15.05 5.74 3.96
C LEU A 278 15.83 5.39 5.23
N ALA A 279 16.98 6.01 5.49
CA ALA A 279 17.71 5.82 6.73
C ALA A 279 16.87 6.23 7.95
N HIS A 280 16.10 7.34 7.86
CA HIS A 280 15.17 7.73 8.91
C HIS A 280 14.09 6.65 9.14
N ILE A 281 13.48 6.13 8.08
CA ILE A 281 12.42 5.11 8.17
C ILE A 281 12.96 3.78 8.72
N ARG A 282 14.17 3.37 8.31
CA ARG A 282 14.81 2.13 8.78
C ARG A 282 14.97 2.07 10.30
N ASN A 283 15.12 3.20 11.00
CA ASN A 283 15.18 3.23 12.46
C ASN A 283 13.92 2.70 13.17
N PHE A 284 12.82 2.58 12.46
CA PHE A 284 11.54 2.06 12.97
C PHE A 284 11.27 0.61 12.52
N ARG A 285 12.16 0.03 11.69
CA ARG A 285 12.01 -1.32 11.18
C ARG A 285 12.38 -2.35 12.23
N MET A 286 11.59 -3.41 12.31
CA MET A 286 11.93 -4.56 13.13
C MET A 286 12.93 -5.45 12.37
N PRO A 287 14.01 -5.94 13.03
CA PRO A 287 14.89 -6.91 12.39
C PRO A 287 14.11 -8.19 12.06
N TRP A 288 14.55 -8.89 11.01
CA TRP A 288 13.98 -10.16 10.53
C TRP A 288 12.51 -10.07 10.12
N SER A 289 12.01 -8.89 9.74
CA SER A 289 10.60 -8.73 9.35
C SER A 289 10.25 -9.46 8.04
N VAL A 290 11.23 -9.71 7.17
CA VAL A 290 11.04 -10.39 5.89
C VAL A 290 11.52 -11.84 5.99
N ASN A 291 10.65 -12.79 5.66
CA ASN A 291 10.97 -14.22 5.77
C ASN A 291 11.98 -14.69 4.71
N ALA A 292 12.74 -15.75 5.01
CA ALA A 292 13.81 -16.26 4.17
C ALA A 292 13.35 -16.63 2.76
N LEU A 293 12.20 -17.31 2.61
CA LEU A 293 11.68 -17.70 1.31
C LEU A 293 11.20 -16.50 0.47
N ALA A 294 10.75 -15.42 1.11
CA ALA A 294 10.43 -14.19 0.39
C ALA A 294 11.70 -13.51 -0.15
N ILE A 295 12.78 -13.47 0.63
CA ILE A 295 14.08 -12.95 0.19
C ILE A 295 14.58 -13.76 -1.00
N GLU A 296 14.59 -15.10 -0.88
CA GLU A 296 15.03 -16.02 -1.93
C GLU A 296 14.20 -15.87 -3.21
N ALA A 297 12.86 -15.79 -3.07
CA ALA A 297 11.99 -15.51 -4.21
C ALA A 297 12.32 -14.17 -4.88
N GLY A 298 12.60 -13.14 -4.10
CA GLY A 298 12.97 -11.83 -4.60
C GLY A 298 14.27 -11.85 -5.39
N LEU A 299 15.29 -12.54 -4.87
CA LEU A 299 16.60 -12.74 -5.54
C LEU A 299 16.43 -13.51 -6.85
N TYR A 300 15.68 -14.60 -6.83
CA TYR A 300 15.37 -15.38 -8.02
C TYR A 300 14.70 -14.51 -9.10
N LEU A 301 13.68 -13.73 -8.72
CA LEU A 301 12.95 -12.87 -9.65
C LEU A 301 13.76 -11.67 -10.17
N CYS A 302 14.77 -11.24 -9.44
CA CYS A 302 15.73 -10.25 -9.94
C CYS A 302 16.67 -10.85 -10.98
N ALA A 303 17.11 -12.08 -10.77
CA ALA A 303 18.00 -12.82 -11.70
C ALA A 303 17.25 -13.34 -12.93
N HIS A 304 15.94 -13.62 -12.82
CA HIS A 304 15.10 -14.21 -13.86
C HIS A 304 13.90 -13.30 -14.19
N PRO A 305 14.11 -12.15 -14.84
CA PRO A 305 13.05 -11.19 -15.14
C PRO A 305 11.97 -11.73 -16.09
N GLU A 306 12.26 -12.81 -16.83
CA GLU A 306 11.34 -13.53 -17.70
C GLU A 306 10.33 -14.40 -16.92
N THR A 307 10.56 -14.62 -15.62
CA THR A 307 9.65 -15.42 -14.79
C THR A 307 8.30 -14.72 -14.65
N ALA A 308 7.23 -15.49 -14.73
CA ALA A 308 5.86 -15.00 -14.63
C ALA A 308 5.52 -13.94 -15.71
N PRO A 309 5.64 -14.27 -16.99
CA PRO A 309 5.37 -13.34 -18.07
C PRO A 309 3.89 -12.94 -18.07
N ILE A 310 3.63 -11.65 -18.26
CA ILE A 310 2.28 -11.12 -18.45
C ILE A 310 2.26 -10.39 -19.79
N ASP A 311 1.39 -10.82 -20.69
CA ASP A 311 1.10 -10.06 -21.89
C ASP A 311 0.21 -8.87 -21.52
N LEU A 312 0.85 -7.77 -21.14
CA LEU A 312 0.15 -6.55 -20.71
C LEU A 312 -0.76 -5.98 -21.81
N PRO A 313 -0.35 -5.90 -23.09
CA PRO A 313 -1.25 -5.50 -24.18
C PRO A 313 -2.53 -6.34 -24.25
N ALA A 314 -2.40 -7.66 -24.25
CA ALA A 314 -3.55 -8.57 -24.30
C ALA A 314 -4.43 -8.42 -23.04
N LEU A 315 -3.86 -8.32 -21.86
CA LEU A 315 -4.57 -8.11 -20.61
C LEU A 315 -5.39 -6.81 -20.62
N LEU A 316 -4.80 -5.70 -21.09
CA LEU A 316 -5.51 -4.42 -21.18
C LEU A 316 -6.58 -4.41 -22.29
N ALA A 317 -6.38 -5.14 -23.39
CA ALA A 317 -7.38 -5.31 -24.42
C ALA A 317 -8.59 -6.09 -23.87
N GLU A 318 -8.34 -7.17 -23.14
CA GLU A 318 -9.40 -7.96 -22.48
C GLU A 318 -10.13 -7.15 -21.40
N THR A 319 -9.42 -6.31 -20.64
CA THR A 319 -10.04 -5.39 -19.68
C THR A 319 -11.02 -4.44 -20.37
N ARG A 320 -10.63 -3.89 -21.51
CA ARG A 320 -11.52 -3.02 -22.30
C ARG A 320 -12.75 -3.79 -22.76
N ARG A 321 -12.56 -4.98 -23.32
CA ARG A 321 -13.65 -5.85 -23.77
C ARG A 321 -14.64 -6.17 -22.64
N LEU A 322 -14.13 -6.59 -21.49
CA LEU A 322 -14.95 -6.89 -20.30
C LEU A 322 -15.77 -5.67 -19.86
N ARG A 323 -15.14 -4.50 -19.79
CA ARG A 323 -15.83 -3.24 -19.44
C ARG A 323 -16.95 -2.90 -20.45
N GLU A 324 -16.69 -3.01 -21.74
CA GLU A 324 -17.67 -2.77 -22.79
C GLU A 324 -18.85 -3.72 -22.65
N ARG A 325 -18.61 -5.00 -22.40
CA ARG A 325 -19.63 -6.01 -22.15
C ARG A 325 -20.51 -5.67 -20.94
N LEU A 326 -19.88 -5.34 -19.82
CA LEU A 326 -20.61 -4.95 -18.60
C LEU A 326 -21.43 -3.67 -18.78
N ASN A 327 -20.94 -2.70 -19.56
CA ASN A 327 -21.67 -1.47 -19.85
C ASN A 327 -22.88 -1.67 -20.77
N THR A 328 -23.08 -2.86 -21.36
CA THR A 328 -24.33 -3.19 -22.06
C THR A 328 -25.46 -3.60 -21.11
N LEU A 329 -25.17 -3.85 -19.84
CA LEU A 329 -26.13 -4.30 -18.85
C LEU A 329 -26.88 -3.10 -18.24
N PRO A 330 -28.24 -3.11 -18.25
CA PRO A 330 -29.01 -2.01 -17.66
C PRO A 330 -28.72 -1.81 -16.16
N GLY A 331 -28.57 -0.57 -15.74
CA GLY A 331 -28.32 -0.25 -14.34
C GLY A 331 -26.91 -0.52 -13.82
N LEU A 332 -25.96 -0.86 -14.69
CA LEU A 332 -24.56 -1.06 -14.38
C LEU A 332 -23.69 -0.07 -15.15
N THR A 333 -22.73 0.53 -14.48
CA THR A 333 -21.67 1.35 -15.09
C THR A 333 -20.30 0.79 -14.72
N ALA A 334 -19.48 0.47 -15.72
CA ALA A 334 -18.07 0.09 -15.56
C ALA A 334 -17.18 1.28 -15.97
N GLU A 335 -16.50 1.88 -15.00
CA GLU A 335 -15.75 3.12 -15.18
C GLU A 335 -14.47 2.94 -16.02
N PRO A 336 -13.97 4.01 -16.66
CA PRO A 336 -12.69 3.99 -17.37
C PRO A 336 -11.52 3.59 -16.45
N THR A 337 -10.54 2.89 -17.00
CA THR A 337 -9.33 2.46 -16.30
C THR A 337 -8.11 2.47 -17.21
N GLN A 338 -6.93 2.56 -16.60
CA GLN A 338 -5.63 2.45 -17.26
C GLN A 338 -4.85 1.22 -16.75
N THR A 339 -5.54 0.31 -16.04
CA THR A 339 -4.98 -0.94 -15.49
C THR A 339 -5.84 -2.14 -15.87
N HIS A 340 -5.53 -3.32 -15.30
CA HIS A 340 -6.31 -4.55 -15.47
C HIS A 340 -7.48 -4.69 -14.48
N PHE A 341 -7.79 -3.67 -13.72
CA PHE A 341 -8.97 -3.63 -12.84
C PHE A 341 -9.67 -2.28 -12.95
N PHE A 342 -10.94 -2.27 -12.60
CA PHE A 342 -11.77 -1.08 -12.71
C PHE A 342 -12.91 -1.09 -11.71
N LEU A 343 -13.43 0.09 -11.45
CA LEU A 343 -14.59 0.31 -10.60
C LEU A 343 -15.88 0.14 -11.41
N CYS A 344 -16.87 -0.49 -10.79
CA CYS A 344 -18.24 -0.60 -11.30
C CYS A 344 -19.22 0.01 -10.28
N ARG A 345 -20.38 0.44 -10.78
CA ARG A 345 -21.47 0.96 -9.96
C ARG A 345 -22.80 0.35 -10.38
N LEU A 346 -23.57 -0.10 -9.40
CA LEU A 346 -24.98 -0.45 -9.54
C LEU A 346 -25.84 0.77 -9.26
N ALA A 347 -26.81 1.05 -10.10
CA ALA A 347 -27.70 2.20 -9.96
C ALA A 347 -28.69 2.07 -8.79
N ALA A 348 -29.14 0.84 -8.50
CA ALA A 348 -30.22 0.58 -7.54
C ALA A 348 -29.91 -0.45 -6.45
N HIS A 349 -28.82 -1.23 -6.58
CA HIS A 349 -28.56 -2.37 -5.70
C HIS A 349 -27.24 -2.18 -4.91
N ARG A 350 -27.05 -3.00 -3.87
CA ARG A 350 -25.84 -2.98 -3.07
C ARG A 350 -24.78 -3.93 -3.65
N ALA A 351 -23.56 -3.50 -3.69
CA ALA A 351 -22.44 -4.32 -4.11
C ALA A 351 -22.22 -5.55 -3.22
N SER A 352 -22.53 -5.44 -1.91
CA SER A 352 -22.48 -6.55 -0.97
C SER A 352 -23.42 -7.70 -1.35
N ASP A 353 -24.62 -7.37 -1.82
CA ASP A 353 -25.64 -8.36 -2.16
C ASP A 353 -25.27 -9.07 -3.46
N LEU A 354 -24.83 -8.31 -4.48
CA LEU A 354 -24.28 -8.89 -5.71
C LEU A 354 -23.07 -9.79 -5.41
N LYS A 355 -22.15 -9.36 -4.55
CA LYS A 355 -20.98 -10.16 -4.16
C LYS A 355 -21.40 -11.50 -3.55
N GLN A 356 -22.31 -11.47 -2.58
CA GLN A 356 -22.80 -12.69 -1.92
C GLN A 356 -23.53 -13.60 -2.91
N TRP A 357 -24.39 -13.04 -3.74
CA TRP A 357 -25.15 -13.80 -4.74
C TRP A 357 -24.23 -14.48 -5.77
N LEU A 358 -23.22 -13.76 -6.29
CA LEU A 358 -22.23 -14.30 -7.21
C LEU A 358 -21.42 -15.43 -6.60
N ALA A 359 -20.97 -15.25 -5.35
CA ALA A 359 -20.19 -16.27 -4.67
C ALA A 359 -21.00 -17.54 -4.40
N ASP A 360 -22.23 -17.40 -3.90
CA ASP A 360 -23.08 -18.55 -3.52
C ASP A 360 -23.60 -19.33 -4.73
N ARG A 361 -23.99 -18.65 -5.80
CA ARG A 361 -24.60 -19.31 -6.95
C ARG A 361 -23.63 -19.72 -8.02
N HIS A 362 -22.61 -18.89 -8.29
CA HIS A 362 -21.71 -19.06 -9.42
C HIS A 362 -20.26 -19.37 -9.01
N GLY A 363 -19.90 -19.21 -7.73
CA GLY A 363 -18.51 -19.33 -7.29
C GLY A 363 -17.63 -18.23 -7.87
N LEU A 364 -18.18 -17.04 -8.08
CA LEU A 364 -17.45 -15.87 -8.61
C LEU A 364 -17.32 -14.83 -7.49
N LEU A 365 -16.10 -14.36 -7.23
CA LEU A 365 -15.84 -13.41 -6.17
C LEU A 365 -15.42 -12.04 -6.72
N ILE A 366 -16.21 -11.00 -6.42
CA ILE A 366 -15.89 -9.60 -6.72
C ILE A 366 -15.48 -8.85 -5.44
N ARG A 367 -14.91 -7.65 -5.59
CA ARG A 367 -14.57 -6.78 -4.47
C ARG A 367 -15.68 -5.76 -4.22
N ASP A 368 -16.44 -5.91 -3.16
CA ASP A 368 -17.32 -4.86 -2.65
C ASP A 368 -16.49 -3.64 -2.25
N ALA A 369 -16.63 -2.54 -2.98
CA ALA A 369 -15.86 -1.31 -2.80
C ALA A 369 -16.62 -0.23 -2.02
N SER A 370 -17.78 -0.55 -1.47
CA SER A 370 -18.61 0.41 -0.71
C SER A 370 -17.93 0.96 0.54
N ASN A 371 -16.91 0.25 1.05
CA ASN A 371 -16.12 0.68 2.21
C ASN A 371 -14.95 1.62 1.89
N PHE A 372 -14.72 1.94 0.61
CA PHE A 372 -13.75 2.97 0.25
C PHE A 372 -14.36 4.35 0.49
N GLU A 373 -13.63 5.22 1.17
CA GLU A 373 -14.10 6.58 1.45
C GLU A 373 -14.43 7.33 0.15
N GLY A 374 -15.63 7.90 0.09
CA GLY A 374 -16.14 8.60 -1.08
C GLY A 374 -16.85 7.73 -2.11
N LEU A 375 -17.01 6.42 -1.86
CA LEU A 375 -17.81 5.52 -2.69
C LEU A 375 -19.15 5.18 -2.01
N ASP A 376 -20.16 4.88 -2.85
CA ASP A 376 -21.51 4.50 -2.42
C ASP A 376 -21.68 2.98 -2.25
N ALA A 377 -22.86 2.57 -1.78
CA ALA A 377 -23.18 1.18 -1.52
C ALA A 377 -23.25 0.30 -2.77
N GLY A 378 -23.42 0.90 -3.96
CA GLY A 378 -23.43 0.18 -5.26
C GLY A 378 -22.05 -0.02 -5.86
N ALA A 379 -20.99 0.53 -5.26
CA ALA A 379 -19.65 0.50 -5.82
C ALA A 379 -18.95 -0.86 -5.58
N PHE A 380 -18.40 -1.44 -6.63
CA PHE A 380 -17.57 -2.64 -6.56
C PHE A 380 -16.42 -2.60 -7.56
N ARG A 381 -15.37 -3.37 -7.31
CA ARG A 381 -14.21 -3.45 -8.18
C ARG A 381 -14.08 -4.84 -8.78
N ILE A 382 -13.72 -4.90 -10.05
CA ILE A 382 -13.41 -6.11 -10.81
C ILE A 382 -11.96 -6.05 -11.27
N ALA A 383 -11.20 -7.14 -11.08
CA ALA A 383 -9.93 -7.38 -11.75
C ALA A 383 -10.13 -8.38 -12.88
N THR A 384 -9.68 -8.04 -14.07
CA THR A 384 -9.81 -8.87 -15.27
C THR A 384 -9.13 -10.23 -15.10
N GLN A 385 -9.83 -11.28 -15.47
CA GLN A 385 -9.36 -12.67 -15.46
C GLN A 385 -9.24 -13.18 -16.91
N THR A 386 -9.32 -14.49 -17.11
CA THR A 386 -9.32 -15.04 -18.47
C THR A 386 -10.58 -14.65 -19.24
N PRO A 387 -10.57 -14.66 -20.59
CA PRO A 387 -11.76 -14.35 -21.39
C PRO A 387 -12.97 -15.20 -21.01
N GLU A 388 -12.76 -16.50 -20.75
CA GLU A 388 -13.82 -17.44 -20.36
C GLU A 388 -14.40 -17.09 -18.98
N GLU A 389 -13.55 -16.79 -18.00
CA GLU A 389 -13.99 -16.39 -16.66
C GLU A 389 -14.72 -15.05 -16.70
N ASN A 390 -14.27 -14.11 -17.55
CA ASN A 390 -14.90 -12.82 -17.73
C ASN A 390 -16.32 -12.96 -18.34
N GLU A 391 -16.51 -13.84 -19.31
CA GLU A 391 -17.86 -14.11 -19.85
C GLU A 391 -18.78 -14.73 -18.79
N LEU A 392 -18.28 -15.65 -17.96
CA LEU A 392 -19.05 -16.19 -16.83
C LEU A 392 -19.51 -15.08 -15.89
N LEU A 393 -18.64 -14.10 -15.61
CA LEU A 393 -19.01 -12.96 -14.77
C LEU A 393 -20.09 -12.09 -15.42
N VAL A 394 -19.94 -11.75 -16.70
CA VAL A 394 -20.93 -10.92 -17.42
C VAL A 394 -22.31 -11.59 -17.41
N GLU A 395 -22.36 -12.88 -17.69
CA GLU A 395 -23.61 -13.66 -17.71
C GLU A 395 -24.25 -13.74 -16.31
N ALA A 396 -23.45 -14.00 -15.27
CA ALA A 396 -23.96 -14.05 -13.91
C ALA A 396 -24.48 -12.69 -13.40
N VAL A 397 -23.80 -11.59 -13.75
CA VAL A 397 -24.26 -10.23 -13.39
C VAL A 397 -25.55 -9.90 -14.13
N ARG A 398 -25.68 -10.28 -15.42
CA ARG A 398 -26.91 -10.11 -16.19
C ARG A 398 -28.09 -10.82 -15.51
N GLN A 399 -27.89 -12.10 -15.14
CA GLN A 399 -28.93 -12.89 -14.46
C GLN A 399 -29.33 -12.25 -13.12
N TYR A 400 -28.37 -11.75 -12.32
CA TYR A 400 -28.67 -11.05 -11.08
C TYR A 400 -29.57 -9.84 -11.33
N LEU A 401 -29.23 -8.99 -12.31
CA LEU A 401 -30.00 -7.78 -12.61
C LEU A 401 -31.42 -8.10 -13.13
N GLU A 402 -31.58 -9.17 -13.91
CA GLU A 402 -32.90 -9.64 -14.37
C GLU A 402 -33.76 -10.19 -13.23
N GLU A 403 -33.18 -10.96 -12.30
CA GLU A 403 -33.88 -11.47 -11.13
C GLU A 403 -34.35 -10.34 -10.20
N GLU A 404 -33.47 -9.32 -10.00
CA GLU A 404 -33.81 -8.16 -9.16
C GLU A 404 -34.86 -7.24 -9.82
N ALA A 405 -34.86 -7.11 -11.13
CA ALA A 405 -35.85 -6.33 -11.86
C ALA A 405 -37.26 -7.02 -11.87
N ALA A 406 -37.29 -8.33 -11.69
CA ALA A 406 -38.54 -9.12 -11.61
C ALA A 406 -39.18 -9.15 -10.20
N ARG A 407 -38.48 -8.67 -9.18
CA ARG A 407 -38.96 -8.54 -7.78
C ARG A 407 -39.66 -7.23 -7.54
#